data_9d4c6e805962de21a69ed4c07a83aa49
#
_entry.id   9d4c6e805962de21a69ed4c07a83aa49
#
_cell.length_a   1.000
_cell.length_b   1.000
_cell.length_c   1.000
_cell.angle_alpha   90.00
_cell.angle_beta   90.00
_cell.angle_gamma   90.00
#
_symmetry.space_group_name_H-M   'P 1'
#
loop_
_entity.id
_entity.type
_entity.pdbx_description
1 polymer ?
#
loop_
_entity_poly.entity_id
_entity_poly.type
_entity_poly.pdbx_seq_one_letter_code
_entity_poly.pdbx_strand_id
1 'polypeptide(L)'
;MSRPKPKIVLENIDKKTHKTDQILEAEAIWAVFYQSRPFNLKSTNHLGSYQGSKYKKVSFSNPGHALNLAKKLNKIFDTSDFSVVKLITGDSVL
;
A
#
# COMPACT_ATOMS: atom_id res chain seq x y z
N MET A 1 10.54 -15.77 12.05
CA MET A 1 11.60 -14.77 11.90
C MET A 1 11.03 -13.38 12.12
N SER A 2 11.50 -12.66 13.10
CA SER A 2 11.01 -11.31 13.38
C SER A 2 11.70 -10.30 12.47
N ARG A 3 10.95 -9.28 12.06
CA ARG A 3 11.53 -8.18 11.32
C ARG A 3 12.33 -7.27 12.25
N PRO A 4 13.42 -6.69 11.78
CA PRO A 4 14.07 -5.63 12.54
C PRO A 4 13.09 -4.47 12.74
N LYS A 5 13.17 -3.84 13.89
CA LYS A 5 12.33 -2.67 14.16
C LYS A 5 12.73 -1.53 13.24
N PRO A 6 11.76 -0.82 12.63
CA PRO A 6 12.08 0.34 11.82
C PRO A 6 12.77 1.42 12.64
N LYS A 7 13.73 2.11 12.03
CA LYS A 7 14.42 3.22 12.66
C LYS A 7 13.52 4.46 12.66
N ILE A 8 13.41 5.11 13.80
CA ILE A 8 12.66 6.36 13.92
C ILE A 8 13.51 7.50 13.36
N VAL A 9 12.99 8.21 12.38
CA VAL A 9 13.67 9.34 11.74
C VAL A 9 13.26 10.65 12.39
N LEU A 10 11.97 10.85 12.62
CA LEU A 10 11.42 12.03 13.25
C LEU A 10 10.32 11.63 14.21
N GLU A 11 10.14 12.43 15.26
CA GLU A 11 9.07 12.18 16.23
C GLU A 11 8.47 13.52 16.66
N ASN A 12 7.14 13.58 16.72
CA ASN A 12 6.40 14.72 17.22
C ASN A 12 5.44 14.28 18.33
N ILE A 13 5.56 14.91 19.48
CA ILE A 13 4.71 14.63 20.63
C ILE A 13 3.79 15.83 20.87
N ASP A 14 2.48 15.63 20.78
CA ASP A 14 1.50 16.64 21.09
C ASP A 14 1.03 16.45 22.54
N LYS A 15 1.44 17.37 23.42
CA LYS A 15 1.14 17.28 24.84
C LYS A 15 -0.34 17.56 25.16
N LYS A 16 -1.04 18.27 24.27
CA LYS A 16 -2.46 18.59 24.49
C LYS A 16 -3.37 17.39 24.23
N THR A 17 -3.10 16.64 23.17
CA THR A 17 -3.92 15.50 22.77
C THR A 17 -3.30 14.17 23.20
N HIS A 18 -2.11 14.19 23.78
CA HIS A 18 -1.34 13.00 24.14
C HIS A 18 -1.08 12.10 22.94
N LYS A 19 -0.98 12.67 21.74
CA LYS A 19 -0.75 11.96 20.52
C LYS A 19 0.73 12.09 20.11
N THR A 20 1.31 10.96 19.71
CA THR A 20 2.69 10.92 19.20
C THR A 20 2.68 10.49 17.76
N ASP A 21 3.30 11.27 16.89
CA ASP A 21 3.51 10.91 15.49
C ASP A 21 4.97 10.61 15.27
N GLN A 22 5.25 9.47 14.64
CA GLN A 22 6.60 9.04 14.36
C GLN A 22 6.77 8.82 12.86
N ILE A 23 7.89 9.31 12.32
CA ILE A 23 8.29 9.01 10.95
C ILE A 23 9.35 7.93 11.03
N LEU A 24 9.03 6.79 10.46
CA LEU A 24 9.90 5.62 10.47
C LEU A 24 10.56 5.44 9.11
N GLU A 25 11.79 4.94 9.14
CA GLU A 25 12.52 4.63 7.93
C GLU A 25 11.86 3.47 7.20
N ALA A 26 11.73 3.58 5.88
CA ALA A 26 11.28 2.51 5.01
C ALA A 26 12.31 2.29 3.91
N GLU A 27 12.52 1.04 3.51
CA GLU A 27 13.48 0.70 2.47
C GLU A 27 12.99 1.20 1.11
N ALA A 28 11.71 1.03 0.83
CA ALA A 28 11.11 1.38 -0.47
C ALA A 28 9.60 1.36 -0.35
N ILE A 29 8.93 1.69 -1.43
CA ILE A 29 7.50 1.46 -1.60
C ILE A 29 7.32 0.35 -2.61
N TRP A 30 6.55 -0.67 -2.27
CA TRP A 30 6.20 -1.75 -3.19
C TRP A 30 4.79 -1.51 -3.69
N ALA A 31 4.66 -1.32 -4.99
CA ALA A 31 3.39 -1.03 -5.62
C ALA A 31 2.98 -2.17 -6.54
N VAL A 32 1.68 -2.43 -6.59
CA VAL A 32 1.13 -3.39 -7.56
C VAL A 32 0.90 -2.64 -8.85
N PHE A 33 1.39 -3.19 -9.95
CA PHE A 33 1.22 -2.64 -11.29
C PHE A 33 0.42 -3.63 -12.14
N TYR A 34 -0.35 -3.11 -13.08
CA TYR A 34 -1.09 -3.90 -14.05
C TYR A 34 -0.49 -3.66 -15.44
N GLN A 35 0.01 -4.73 -16.07
CA GLN A 35 0.68 -4.63 -17.38
C GLN A 35 1.75 -3.54 -17.37
N SER A 36 2.57 -3.52 -16.31
CA SER A 36 3.68 -2.58 -16.12
C SER A 36 3.24 -1.11 -16.01
N ARG A 37 1.98 -0.86 -15.65
CA ARG A 37 1.45 0.49 -15.46
C ARG A 37 0.76 0.64 -14.11
N PRO A 38 0.80 1.83 -13.52
CA PRO A 38 0.01 2.12 -12.33
C PRO A 38 -1.48 2.00 -12.62
N PHE A 39 -2.26 1.66 -11.60
CA PHE A 39 -3.72 1.54 -11.73
C PHE A 39 -4.39 1.91 -10.42
N ASN A 40 -5.70 2.11 -10.48
CA ASN A 40 -6.53 2.30 -9.30
C ASN A 40 -7.42 1.08 -9.12
N LEU A 41 -7.52 0.61 -7.88
CA LEU A 41 -8.38 -0.52 -7.54
C LEU A 41 -9.63 0.02 -6.85
N LYS A 42 -10.78 -0.21 -7.48
CA LYS A 42 -12.07 0.18 -6.93
C LYS A 42 -12.89 -1.08 -6.67
N SER A 43 -13.40 -1.21 -5.45
CA SER A 43 -14.28 -2.31 -5.08
C SER A 43 -15.65 -1.77 -4.75
N THR A 44 -16.68 -2.40 -5.31
CA THR A 44 -18.08 -2.02 -5.07
C THR A 44 -18.84 -3.24 -4.57
N ASN A 45 -19.59 -3.06 -3.49
CA ASN A 45 -20.45 -4.11 -2.95
C ASN A 45 -21.89 -3.82 -3.33
N HIS A 46 -22.49 -4.75 -4.06
CA HIS A 46 -23.88 -4.63 -4.54
C HIS A 46 -24.87 -5.43 -3.69
N LEU A 47 -24.40 -6.06 -2.60
CA LEU A 47 -25.27 -6.85 -1.73
C LEU A 47 -25.74 -6.00 -0.56
N GLY A 48 -27.01 -6.15 -0.16
CA GLY A 48 -27.59 -5.50 0.98
C GLY A 48 -28.21 -4.15 0.67
N SER A 49 -28.67 -3.46 1.72
CA SER A 49 -29.35 -2.17 1.61
C SER A 49 -28.36 -1.01 1.39
N TYR A 50 -27.09 -1.22 1.64
CA TYR A 50 -26.05 -0.21 1.44
C TYR A 50 -25.14 -0.63 0.30
N GLN A 51 -25.05 0.23 -0.71
CA GLN A 51 -24.12 0.05 -1.81
C GLN A 51 -23.04 1.10 -1.71
N GLY A 52 -21.80 0.66 -1.51
CA GLY A 52 -20.68 1.56 -1.39
C GLY A 52 -19.54 1.17 -2.31
N SER A 53 -18.84 2.16 -2.81
CA SER A 53 -17.61 1.97 -3.57
C SER A 53 -16.43 2.48 -2.77
N LYS A 54 -15.33 1.72 -2.78
CA LYS A 54 -14.09 2.13 -2.13
C LYS A 54 -12.91 1.96 -3.07
N TYR A 55 -12.03 2.94 -3.07
CA TYR A 55 -10.72 2.78 -3.69
C TYR A 55 -9.81 2.09 -2.69
N LYS A 56 -9.18 1.01 -3.14
CA LYS A 56 -8.29 0.22 -2.31
C LYS A 56 -6.85 0.66 -2.50
N LYS A 57 -6.05 0.52 -1.47
CA LYS A 57 -4.63 0.83 -1.51
C LYS A 57 -3.90 -0.20 -2.37
N VAL A 58 -3.02 0.26 -3.27
CA VAL A 58 -2.24 -0.61 -4.16
C VAL A 58 -0.73 -0.43 -3.98
N SER A 59 -0.31 0.41 -3.03
CA SER A 59 1.10 0.61 -2.71
C SER A 59 1.32 0.48 -1.21
N PHE A 60 2.46 -0.07 -0.83
CA PHE A 60 2.74 -0.40 0.57
C PHE A 60 4.22 -0.22 0.86
N SER A 61 4.54 0.13 2.12
CA SER A 61 5.92 0.08 2.58
C SER A 61 6.37 -1.32 2.98
N ASN A 62 5.48 -2.30 2.94
CA ASN A 62 5.74 -3.69 3.25
C ASN A 62 5.58 -4.55 2.00
N PRO A 63 6.64 -5.24 1.54
CA PRO A 63 6.56 -6.05 0.32
C PRO A 63 5.55 -7.20 0.43
N GLY A 64 5.36 -7.77 1.62
CA GLY A 64 4.42 -8.87 1.82
C GLY A 64 2.99 -8.50 1.46
N HIS A 65 2.56 -7.30 1.84
CA HIS A 65 1.21 -6.83 1.51
C HIS A 65 1.03 -6.64 0.00
N ALA A 66 2.04 -6.10 -0.67
CA ALA A 66 1.98 -5.92 -2.12
C ALA A 66 1.93 -7.26 -2.84
N LEU A 67 2.77 -8.22 -2.42
CA LEU A 67 2.78 -9.55 -3.02
C LEU A 67 1.45 -10.27 -2.84
N ASN A 68 0.86 -10.19 -1.66
CA ASN A 68 -0.44 -10.81 -1.39
C ASN A 68 -1.53 -10.21 -2.25
N LEU A 69 -1.54 -8.88 -2.40
CA LEU A 69 -2.51 -8.21 -3.25
C LEU A 69 -2.36 -8.61 -4.70
N ALA A 70 -1.13 -8.63 -5.23
CA ALA A 70 -0.89 -9.02 -6.62
C ALA A 70 -1.36 -10.45 -6.89
N LYS A 71 -1.06 -11.39 -5.98
CA LYS A 71 -1.50 -12.77 -6.10
C LYS A 71 -3.03 -12.87 -6.08
N LYS A 72 -3.67 -12.11 -5.19
CA LYS A 72 -5.13 -12.09 -5.08
C LYS A 72 -5.76 -11.58 -6.37
N LEU A 73 -5.25 -10.49 -6.93
CA LEU A 73 -5.79 -9.90 -8.15
C LEU A 73 -5.57 -10.81 -9.35
N ASN A 74 -4.41 -11.44 -9.46
CA ASN A 74 -4.16 -12.42 -10.52
C ASN A 74 -5.15 -13.58 -10.47
N LYS A 75 -5.51 -14.01 -9.26
CA LYS A 75 -6.48 -15.07 -9.07
C LYS A 75 -7.91 -14.62 -9.43
N ILE A 76 -8.31 -13.42 -8.96
CA ILE A 76 -9.66 -12.89 -9.19
C ILE A 76 -9.92 -12.67 -10.68
N PHE A 77 -8.96 -12.11 -11.39
CA PHE A 77 -9.10 -11.76 -12.80
C PHE A 77 -8.57 -12.85 -13.74
N ASP A 78 -8.11 -13.98 -13.18
CA ASP A 78 -7.60 -15.12 -13.94
C ASP A 78 -6.54 -14.68 -14.96
N THR A 79 -5.51 -14.01 -14.46
CA THR A 79 -4.45 -13.43 -15.28
C THR A 79 -3.11 -13.52 -14.55
N SER A 80 -2.02 -13.21 -15.24
CA SER A 80 -0.69 -13.04 -14.65
C SER A 80 -0.17 -11.61 -14.85
N ASP A 81 -1.06 -10.67 -15.15
CA ASP A 81 -0.68 -9.30 -15.52
C ASP A 81 -0.37 -8.39 -14.34
N PHE A 82 -0.73 -8.80 -13.10
CA PHE A 82 -0.42 -8.01 -11.91
C PHE A 82 0.95 -8.39 -11.37
N SER A 83 1.77 -7.39 -11.14
CA SER A 83 3.12 -7.57 -10.64
C SER A 83 3.41 -6.59 -9.51
N VAL A 84 4.50 -6.83 -8.78
CA VAL A 84 4.95 -5.94 -7.71
C VAL A 84 6.23 -5.25 -8.18
N VAL A 85 6.23 -3.93 -8.07
CA VAL A 85 7.37 -3.10 -8.45
C VAL A 85 7.92 -2.42 -7.20
N LYS A 86 9.23 -2.51 -7.01
CA LYS A 86 9.91 -1.83 -5.91
C LYS A 86 10.30 -0.43 -6.37
N LEU A 87 9.79 0.59 -5.68
CA LEU A 87 10.03 1.99 -6.02
C LEU A 87 10.88 2.63 -4.92
N ILE A 88 12.06 3.09 -5.29
CA ILE A 88 12.99 3.75 -4.37
C ILE A 88 13.00 5.24 -4.59
N THR A 89 12.89 5.68 -5.83
CA THR A 89 12.91 7.10 -6.22
C THR A 89 11.75 7.38 -7.16
N GLY A 90 11.49 8.64 -7.38
CA GLY A 90 10.47 9.11 -8.29
C GLY A 90 10.65 10.59 -8.58
N ASP A 91 9.73 11.13 -9.35
CA ASP A 91 9.74 12.55 -9.68
C ASP A 91 9.03 13.33 -8.60
N SER A 92 9.69 14.36 -8.08
CA SER A 92 9.08 15.25 -7.10
C SER A 92 8.08 16.16 -7.78
N VAL A 93 6.86 16.23 -7.24
CA VAL A 93 5.80 17.11 -7.75
C VAL A 93 5.45 18.21 -6.75
N LEU A 94 6.22 18.29 -5.66
CA LEU A 94 6.02 19.31 -4.64
C LEU A 94 7.29 20.14 -4.46
#